data_691b492dcad2746e9068787cdc13af90
#
_entry.id   691b492dcad2746e9068787cdc13af90
#
_cell.length_a   1.000
_cell.length_b   1.000
_cell.length_c   1.000
_cell.angle_alpha   90.00
_cell.angle_beta   90.00
_cell.angle_gamma   90.00
#
_symmetry.space_group_name_H-M   'P 1'
#
loop_
_entity.id
_entity.type
_entity.pdbx_description
1 polymer ?
#
loop_
_entity_poly.entity_id
_entity_poly.type
_entity_poly.pdbx_seq_one_letter_code
_entity_poly.pdbx_strand_id
1 'polypeptide(L)'
;GLGDVYKRQLQQEASRRLSFQARRTMKTAQELYEGVEINDMGQTGLITYMRTDSLRISDEARAAAYDFIRKKYGDKYIPDTPKKYKTKGNAQDAHEAIRPTHPEVTPDMVKASGVTSDQYKLYKLIWERFIASQMSNCLMDTVSVDISANGCNFKATGYSVKFDGFTVLYEEAKDDEGEKKNVLPPIKSGDSIKVRNLEGNQHFTQPPARYTEATLVKAFEETGIGRPSTYVPTITTIINRNYVERDGKQLKPTSLGEVTNQLMSEHFDKIVDVKFTANMEKSLDEV
;
A
#
# COMPACT_ATOMS: atom_id res chain seq x y z
N GLY A 1 3.34 10.27 4.59
CA GLY A 1 2.26 10.86 3.81
C GLY A 1 1.76 9.91 2.74
N LEU A 2 0.47 9.90 2.47
CA LEU A 2 -0.12 9.10 1.41
C LEU A 2 0.43 9.56 0.05
N GLY A 3 1.20 8.71 -0.63
CA GLY A 3 1.62 8.92 -2.02
C GLY A 3 0.57 8.40 -3.00
N ASP A 4 0.67 8.87 -4.25
CA ASP A 4 -0.19 8.40 -5.33
C ASP A 4 0.14 6.97 -5.74
N VAL A 5 -0.83 6.29 -6.36
CA VAL A 5 -0.72 4.86 -6.66
C VAL A 5 0.09 4.62 -7.92
N TYR A 6 1.14 3.84 -7.82
CA TYR A 6 1.80 3.22 -8.96
C TYR A 6 1.66 1.68 -8.89
N LYS A 7 2.00 0.98 -9.97
CA LYS A 7 1.74 -0.46 -10.13
C LYS A 7 2.06 -1.32 -8.90
N ARG A 8 3.23 -1.12 -8.28
CA ARG A 8 3.67 -1.91 -7.12
C ARG A 8 2.83 -1.64 -5.89
N GLN A 9 2.51 -0.37 -5.62
CA GLN A 9 1.62 0.00 -4.51
C GLN A 9 0.22 -0.58 -4.72
N LEU A 10 -0.29 -0.54 -5.97
CA LEU A 10 -1.58 -1.15 -6.28
C LEU A 10 -1.60 -2.64 -5.94
N GLN A 11 -0.56 -3.38 -6.33
CA GLN A 11 -0.44 -4.81 -6.02
C GLN A 11 -0.36 -5.07 -4.52
N GLN A 12 0.43 -4.28 -3.79
CA GLN A 12 0.57 -4.39 -2.34
C GLN A 12 -0.74 -4.09 -1.61
N GLU A 13 -1.40 -2.98 -1.92
CA GLU A 13 -2.66 -2.59 -1.29
C GLU A 13 -3.81 -3.55 -1.64
N ALA A 14 -3.89 -3.99 -2.88
CA ALA A 14 -4.87 -4.99 -3.30
C ALA A 14 -4.66 -6.34 -2.59
N SER A 15 -3.41 -6.75 -2.38
CA SER A 15 -3.09 -7.95 -1.60
C SER A 15 -3.48 -7.78 -0.13
N ARG A 16 -3.13 -6.66 0.50
CA ARG A 16 -3.41 -6.40 1.92
C ARG A 16 -4.91 -6.29 2.21
N ARG A 17 -5.61 -5.47 1.43
CA ARG A 17 -7.01 -5.09 1.68
C ARG A 17 -8.04 -6.00 1.05
N LEU A 18 -7.76 -6.50 -0.15
CA LEU A 18 -8.70 -7.28 -0.94
C LEU A 18 -8.33 -8.77 -0.99
N SER A 19 -7.16 -9.14 -0.47
CA SER A 19 -6.58 -10.49 -0.61
C SER A 19 -6.45 -10.92 -2.08
N PHE A 20 -6.21 -9.95 -2.97
CA PHE A 20 -6.00 -10.22 -4.39
C PHE A 20 -4.56 -10.64 -4.63
N GLN A 21 -4.38 -11.72 -5.38
CA GLN A 21 -3.08 -12.08 -5.92
C GLN A 21 -2.66 -11.05 -6.98
N ALA A 22 -1.37 -10.87 -7.16
CA ALA A 22 -0.82 -9.89 -8.10
C ALA A 22 -1.34 -10.06 -9.53
N ARG A 23 -1.49 -11.32 -10.00
CA ARG A 23 -2.08 -11.62 -11.32
C ARG A 23 -3.54 -11.16 -11.42
N ARG A 24 -4.34 -11.43 -10.38
CA ARG A 24 -5.75 -11.02 -10.32
C ARG A 24 -5.87 -9.51 -10.34
N THR A 25 -5.06 -8.81 -9.53
CA THR A 25 -5.00 -7.35 -9.49
C THR A 25 -4.71 -6.78 -10.87
N MET A 26 -3.68 -7.28 -11.56
CA MET A 26 -3.30 -6.74 -12.87
C MET A 26 -4.32 -7.06 -13.97
N LYS A 27 -4.97 -8.22 -13.94
CA LYS A 27 -6.07 -8.54 -14.86
C LYS A 27 -7.23 -7.58 -14.66
N THR A 28 -7.69 -7.40 -13.43
CA THR A 28 -8.81 -6.51 -13.12
C THR A 28 -8.47 -5.04 -13.43
N ALA A 29 -7.23 -4.60 -13.18
CA ALA A 29 -6.79 -3.27 -13.56
C ALA A 29 -6.79 -3.06 -15.08
N GLN A 30 -6.41 -4.08 -15.87
CA GLN A 30 -6.48 -4.06 -17.33
C GLN A 30 -7.92 -3.88 -17.80
N GLU A 31 -8.87 -4.62 -17.24
CA GLU A 31 -10.30 -4.49 -17.55
C GLU A 31 -10.84 -3.08 -17.26
N LEU A 32 -10.48 -2.50 -16.11
CA LEU A 32 -10.86 -1.14 -15.74
C LEU A 32 -10.25 -0.07 -16.66
N TYR A 33 -9.04 -0.29 -17.16
CA TYR A 33 -8.37 0.58 -18.11
C TYR A 33 -8.98 0.51 -19.53
N GLU A 34 -9.21 -0.70 -20.02
CA GLU A 34 -9.80 -0.93 -21.35
C GLU A 34 -11.25 -0.46 -21.42
N GLY A 35 -11.92 -0.41 -20.28
CA GLY A 35 -13.26 0.12 -20.14
C GLY A 35 -14.27 -0.93 -19.68
N VAL A 36 -15.24 -0.43 -18.94
CA VAL A 36 -16.42 -1.17 -18.47
C VAL A 36 -17.65 -0.34 -18.75
N GLU A 37 -18.80 -1.01 -18.85
CA GLU A 37 -20.08 -0.33 -19.06
C GLU A 37 -20.46 0.45 -17.80
N ILE A 38 -20.67 1.76 -17.94
CA ILE A 38 -21.09 2.65 -16.86
C ILE A 38 -22.42 3.29 -17.26
N ASN A 39 -23.39 3.26 -16.35
CA ASN A 39 -24.68 3.89 -16.56
C ASN A 39 -24.50 5.36 -16.98
N ASP A 40 -25.22 5.79 -18.02
CA ASP A 40 -25.21 7.14 -18.58
C ASP A 40 -23.90 7.56 -19.27
N MET A 41 -22.86 6.71 -19.25
CA MET A 41 -21.55 7.01 -19.88
C MET A 41 -21.14 5.99 -20.94
N GLY A 42 -21.78 4.81 -20.98
CA GLY A 42 -21.41 3.69 -21.84
C GLY A 42 -20.05 3.08 -21.49
N GLN A 43 -19.38 2.50 -22.50
CA GLN A 43 -18.06 1.88 -22.34
C GLN A 43 -17.01 2.91 -21.93
N THR A 44 -16.56 2.88 -20.71
CA THR A 44 -15.69 3.90 -20.12
C THR A 44 -14.46 3.30 -19.48
N GLY A 45 -13.26 3.78 -19.86
CA GLY A 45 -12.01 3.47 -19.18
C GLY A 45 -11.95 4.23 -17.85
N LEU A 46 -12.03 3.52 -16.75
CA LEU A 46 -12.19 4.10 -15.42
C LEU A 46 -10.89 4.52 -14.75
N ILE A 47 -9.75 4.00 -15.20
CA ILE A 47 -8.43 4.31 -14.63
C ILE A 47 -7.41 4.63 -15.71
N THR A 48 -6.36 5.34 -15.33
CA THR A 48 -5.18 5.57 -16.16
C THR A 48 -4.38 4.28 -16.36
N TYR A 49 -3.38 4.31 -17.26
CA TYR A 49 -2.58 3.13 -17.57
C TYR A 49 -1.90 2.53 -16.32
N MET A 50 -2.15 1.25 -16.07
CA MET A 50 -1.78 0.59 -14.81
C MET A 50 -0.34 0.08 -14.76
N ARG A 51 0.39 0.03 -15.87
CA ARG A 51 1.80 -0.43 -15.89
C ARG A 51 2.75 0.75 -15.85
N THR A 52 2.70 1.51 -14.77
CA THR A 52 3.46 2.73 -14.57
C THR A 52 4.17 2.73 -13.23
N ASP A 53 5.32 3.38 -13.16
CA ASP A 53 6.07 3.69 -11.95
C ASP A 53 5.99 5.18 -11.60
N SER A 54 5.29 5.96 -12.44
CA SER A 54 5.12 7.39 -12.24
C SER A 54 4.18 7.69 -11.07
N LEU A 55 4.53 8.73 -10.33
CA LEU A 55 3.68 9.35 -9.29
C LEU A 55 3.14 10.71 -9.75
N ARG A 56 3.34 11.05 -11.03
CA ARG A 56 2.90 12.32 -11.59
C ARG A 56 1.38 12.33 -11.76
N ILE A 57 0.78 13.46 -11.46
CA ILE A 57 -0.63 13.75 -11.69
C ILE A 57 -0.69 15.03 -12.53
N SER A 58 -1.52 15.05 -13.58
CA SER A 58 -1.77 16.27 -14.35
C SER A 58 -2.47 17.32 -13.52
N ASP A 59 -2.29 18.58 -13.86
CA ASP A 59 -2.93 19.69 -13.17
C ASP A 59 -4.45 19.66 -13.33
N GLU A 60 -4.95 19.17 -14.47
CA GLU A 60 -6.38 18.97 -14.75
C GLU A 60 -6.98 17.92 -13.81
N ALA A 61 -6.32 16.77 -13.65
CA ALA A 61 -6.77 15.72 -12.74
C ALA A 61 -6.77 16.18 -11.28
N ARG A 62 -5.77 16.98 -10.90
CA ARG A 62 -5.72 17.59 -9.56
C ARG A 62 -6.85 18.58 -9.35
N ALA A 63 -7.12 19.44 -10.34
CA ALA A 63 -8.21 20.41 -10.26
C ALA A 63 -9.56 19.69 -10.11
N ALA A 64 -9.83 18.65 -10.91
CA ALA A 64 -11.03 17.85 -10.83
C ALA A 64 -11.18 17.16 -9.45
N ALA A 65 -10.07 16.63 -8.89
CA ALA A 65 -10.08 16.07 -7.53
C ALA A 65 -10.39 17.12 -6.47
N TYR A 66 -9.81 18.32 -6.56
CA TYR A 66 -10.08 19.41 -5.62
C TYR A 66 -11.53 19.89 -5.70
N ASP A 67 -12.11 19.97 -6.88
CA ASP A 67 -13.53 20.32 -7.05
C ASP A 67 -14.45 19.27 -6.43
N PHE A 68 -14.12 17.98 -6.59
CA PHE A 68 -14.84 16.90 -5.93
C PHE A 68 -14.71 17.00 -4.40
N ILE A 69 -13.48 17.16 -3.88
CA ILE A 69 -13.21 17.26 -2.44
C ILE A 69 -13.96 18.44 -1.85
N ARG A 70 -13.92 19.61 -2.50
CA ARG A 70 -14.64 20.82 -2.06
C ARG A 70 -16.13 20.58 -1.94
N LYS A 71 -16.74 20.00 -2.95
CA LYS A 71 -18.18 19.71 -2.98
C LYS A 71 -18.61 18.69 -1.93
N LYS A 72 -17.78 17.67 -1.68
CA LYS A 72 -18.15 16.54 -0.82
C LYS A 72 -17.77 16.74 0.64
N TYR A 73 -16.59 17.33 0.91
CA TYR A 73 -15.98 17.42 2.25
C TYR A 73 -15.78 18.87 2.72
N GLY A 74 -15.73 19.83 1.82
CA GLY A 74 -15.50 21.24 2.12
C GLY A 74 -14.04 21.69 1.97
N ASP A 75 -13.83 23.02 1.95
CA ASP A 75 -12.55 23.66 1.66
C ASP A 75 -11.41 23.26 2.61
N LYS A 76 -11.72 23.01 3.89
CA LYS A 76 -10.71 22.60 4.88
C LYS A 76 -9.98 21.29 4.56
N TYR A 77 -10.57 20.46 3.68
CA TYR A 77 -9.95 19.21 3.22
C TYR A 77 -9.03 19.38 2.02
N ILE A 78 -8.90 20.60 1.47
CA ILE A 78 -7.95 20.92 0.40
C ILE A 78 -6.67 21.45 1.05
N PRO A 79 -5.49 20.92 0.72
CA PRO A 79 -4.24 21.42 1.28
C PRO A 79 -3.90 22.81 0.73
N ASP A 80 -3.32 23.69 1.57
CA ASP A 80 -2.90 25.06 1.19
C ASP A 80 -1.91 25.05 0.03
N THR A 81 -1.09 24.03 -0.06
CA THR A 81 -0.13 23.82 -1.15
C THR A 81 -0.32 22.44 -1.77
N PRO A 82 -0.33 22.35 -3.13
CA PRO A 82 -0.44 21.07 -3.81
C PRO A 82 0.65 20.10 -3.38
N LYS A 83 0.26 18.89 -3.02
CA LYS A 83 1.20 17.84 -2.66
C LYS A 83 1.99 17.42 -3.90
N LYS A 84 3.31 17.31 -3.75
CA LYS A 84 4.21 16.78 -4.79
C LYS A 84 4.88 15.52 -4.25
N TYR A 85 4.73 14.44 -4.97
CA TYR A 85 5.37 13.17 -4.66
C TYR A 85 6.58 12.98 -5.56
N LYS A 86 7.74 12.70 -4.97
CA LYS A 86 8.97 12.46 -5.73
C LYS A 86 8.95 11.03 -6.27
N THR A 87 9.06 10.88 -7.57
CA THR A 87 9.32 9.60 -8.22
C THR A 87 10.76 9.20 -7.94
N LYS A 88 10.99 7.94 -7.54
CA LYS A 88 12.34 7.39 -7.38
C LYS A 88 12.86 6.89 -8.71
N GLY A 89 14.05 7.35 -9.12
CA GLY A 89 14.74 6.86 -10.32
C GLY A 89 14.26 7.50 -11.64
N ASN A 90 14.73 6.95 -12.76
CA ASN A 90 14.37 7.34 -14.11
C ASN A 90 12.98 6.80 -14.49
N ALA A 91 11.93 7.25 -13.83
CA ALA A 91 10.58 6.94 -14.29
C ALA A 91 10.39 7.65 -15.65
N GLN A 92 9.88 6.93 -16.64
CA GLN A 92 9.52 7.54 -17.91
C GLN A 92 8.49 8.65 -17.66
N ASP A 93 8.88 9.88 -17.91
CA ASP A 93 8.05 11.09 -17.69
C ASP A 93 6.73 11.10 -18.50
N ALA A 94 6.58 10.16 -19.43
CA ALA A 94 5.41 10.07 -20.29
C ALA A 94 4.16 9.52 -19.60
N HIS A 95 4.30 8.82 -18.46
CA HIS A 95 3.17 8.19 -17.77
C HIS A 95 2.73 8.99 -16.54
N GLU A 96 1.46 8.84 -16.19
CA GLU A 96 0.89 9.32 -14.94
C GLU A 96 0.76 8.20 -13.89
N ALA A 97 0.48 8.58 -12.64
CA ALA A 97 0.07 7.67 -11.59
C ALA A 97 -1.24 6.93 -11.95
N ILE A 98 -1.46 5.77 -11.33
CA ILE A 98 -2.73 5.05 -11.47
C ILE A 98 -3.80 5.79 -10.67
N ARG A 99 -4.77 6.36 -11.37
CA ARG A 99 -5.83 7.17 -10.81
C ARG A 99 -7.15 6.97 -11.57
N PRO A 100 -8.30 7.34 -10.99
CA PRO A 100 -9.53 7.42 -11.77
C PRO A 100 -9.37 8.46 -12.88
N THR A 101 -9.91 8.15 -14.05
CA THR A 101 -9.99 9.09 -15.20
C THR A 101 -10.95 10.22 -14.88
N HIS A 102 -12.04 9.89 -14.16
CA HIS A 102 -13.12 10.77 -13.77
C HIS A 102 -13.35 10.71 -12.25
N PRO A 103 -12.78 11.63 -11.46
CA PRO A 103 -12.93 11.65 -10.00
C PRO A 103 -14.39 11.73 -9.53
N GLU A 104 -15.27 12.33 -10.33
CA GLU A 104 -16.70 12.44 -10.08
C GLU A 104 -17.45 11.11 -10.19
N VAL A 105 -16.92 10.13 -10.91
CA VAL A 105 -17.47 8.77 -11.01
C VAL A 105 -17.12 8.02 -9.73
N THR A 106 -18.03 8.08 -8.76
CA THR A 106 -17.80 7.48 -7.45
C THR A 106 -17.86 5.95 -7.48
N PRO A 107 -17.26 5.27 -6.51
CA PRO A 107 -17.39 3.81 -6.39
C PRO A 107 -18.84 3.32 -6.34
N ASP A 108 -19.76 4.10 -5.76
CA ASP A 108 -21.17 3.73 -5.69
C ASP A 108 -21.84 3.78 -7.07
N MET A 109 -21.48 4.73 -7.92
CA MET A 109 -21.95 4.80 -9.31
C MET A 109 -21.45 3.60 -10.11
N VAL A 110 -20.18 3.23 -9.95
CA VAL A 110 -19.58 2.06 -10.61
C VAL A 110 -20.28 0.78 -10.14
N LYS A 111 -20.55 0.66 -8.84
CA LYS A 111 -21.30 -0.48 -8.29
C LYS A 111 -22.72 -0.57 -8.86
N ALA A 112 -23.40 0.55 -8.98
CA ALA A 112 -24.77 0.63 -9.53
C ALA A 112 -24.81 0.25 -11.03
N SER A 113 -23.69 0.37 -11.76
CA SER A 113 -23.56 -0.01 -13.16
C SER A 113 -23.41 -1.52 -13.40
N GLY A 114 -23.41 -2.34 -12.34
CA GLY A 114 -23.41 -3.79 -12.46
C GLY A 114 -22.07 -4.42 -12.81
N VAL A 115 -20.96 -3.71 -12.60
CA VAL A 115 -19.60 -4.25 -12.78
C VAL A 115 -19.34 -5.44 -11.84
N THR A 116 -18.32 -6.24 -12.15
CA THR A 116 -17.95 -7.38 -11.29
C THR A 116 -17.49 -6.92 -9.91
N SER A 117 -17.63 -7.81 -8.91
CA SER A 117 -17.16 -7.53 -7.54
C SER A 117 -15.69 -7.15 -7.48
N ASP A 118 -14.85 -7.75 -8.34
CA ASP A 118 -13.42 -7.47 -8.41
C ASP A 118 -13.14 -6.09 -8.99
N GLN A 119 -13.82 -5.74 -10.08
CA GLN A 119 -13.72 -4.42 -10.70
C GLN A 119 -14.16 -3.33 -9.72
N TYR A 120 -15.28 -3.50 -9.05
CA TYR A 120 -15.75 -2.57 -8.02
C TYR A 120 -14.74 -2.38 -6.89
N LYS A 121 -14.26 -3.50 -6.29
CA LYS A 121 -13.34 -3.43 -5.16
C LYS A 121 -12.02 -2.76 -5.52
N LEU A 122 -11.47 -3.10 -6.70
CA LEU A 122 -10.20 -2.53 -7.14
C LEU A 122 -10.37 -1.06 -7.53
N TYR A 123 -11.44 -0.70 -8.24
CA TYR A 123 -11.74 0.70 -8.54
C TYR A 123 -11.90 1.53 -7.28
N LYS A 124 -12.67 1.03 -6.30
CA LYS A 124 -12.87 1.70 -5.01
C LYS A 124 -11.54 1.97 -4.31
N LEU A 125 -10.64 0.98 -4.29
CA LEU A 125 -9.32 1.13 -3.68
C LEU A 125 -8.49 2.22 -4.38
N ILE A 126 -8.45 2.25 -5.71
CA ILE A 126 -7.73 3.24 -6.51
C ILE A 126 -8.33 4.63 -6.29
N TRP A 127 -9.64 4.73 -6.35
CA TRP A 127 -10.38 5.98 -6.21
C TRP A 127 -10.21 6.61 -4.83
N GLU A 128 -10.43 5.83 -3.76
CA GLU A 128 -10.28 6.31 -2.39
C GLU A 128 -8.85 6.77 -2.11
N ARG A 129 -7.86 6.02 -2.57
CA ARG A 129 -6.45 6.40 -2.38
C ARG A 129 -6.08 7.65 -3.16
N PHE A 130 -6.54 7.78 -4.41
CA PHE A 130 -6.29 8.97 -5.22
C PHE A 130 -6.90 10.21 -4.58
N ILE A 131 -8.19 10.19 -4.23
CA ILE A 131 -8.84 11.34 -3.58
C ILE A 131 -8.16 11.67 -2.25
N ALA A 132 -7.88 10.68 -1.41
CA ALA A 132 -7.19 10.87 -0.13
C ALA A 132 -5.77 11.45 -0.31
N SER A 133 -5.03 11.08 -1.37
CA SER A 133 -3.72 11.64 -1.66
C SER A 133 -3.77 13.15 -1.96
N GLN A 134 -4.88 13.64 -2.48
CA GLN A 134 -5.11 15.05 -2.78
C GLN A 134 -5.71 15.84 -1.59
N MET A 135 -6.10 15.17 -0.50
CA MET A 135 -6.69 15.82 0.69
C MET A 135 -5.64 16.36 1.66
N SER A 136 -6.06 17.28 2.53
CA SER A 136 -5.26 17.79 3.64
C SER A 136 -4.82 16.66 4.58
N ASN A 137 -3.69 16.87 5.28
CA ASN A 137 -3.18 15.90 6.24
C ASN A 137 -4.11 15.76 7.45
N CYS A 138 -4.13 14.57 8.02
CA CYS A 138 -4.69 14.33 9.33
C CYS A 138 -3.81 15.03 10.39
N LEU A 139 -4.42 15.75 11.31
CA LEU A 139 -3.74 16.39 12.44
C LEU A 139 -4.07 15.62 13.71
N MET A 140 -3.04 15.18 14.41
CA MET A 140 -3.14 14.41 15.65
C MET A 140 -2.34 15.07 16.75
N ASP A 141 -2.91 15.13 17.96
CA ASP A 141 -2.15 15.38 19.18
C ASP A 141 -1.67 14.05 19.73
N THR A 142 -0.37 13.95 19.95
CA THR A 142 0.23 12.79 20.61
C THR A 142 0.47 13.10 22.07
N VAL A 143 0.11 12.15 22.95
CA VAL A 143 0.33 12.26 24.40
C VAL A 143 1.20 11.11 24.82
N SER A 144 2.26 11.41 25.56
CA SER A 144 3.10 10.44 26.25
C SER A 144 3.05 10.73 27.74
N VAL A 145 2.70 9.74 28.53
CA VAL A 145 2.58 9.85 29.98
C VAL A 145 3.58 8.90 30.62
N ASP A 146 4.45 9.46 31.45
CA ASP A 146 5.37 8.69 32.30
C ASP A 146 4.78 8.62 33.71
N ILE A 147 4.56 7.41 34.22
CA ILE A 147 3.94 7.14 35.52
C ILE A 147 4.96 6.46 36.40
N SER A 148 5.29 7.06 37.53
CA SER A 148 6.20 6.48 38.54
C SER A 148 5.43 5.88 39.71
N ALA A 149 5.74 4.64 40.05
CA ALA A 149 5.17 3.95 41.21
C ALA A 149 6.23 3.04 41.87
N ASN A 150 6.55 3.31 43.11
CA ASN A 150 7.50 2.50 43.91
C ASN A 150 8.83 2.21 43.20
N GLY A 151 9.40 3.21 42.51
CA GLY A 151 10.68 3.05 41.78
C GLY A 151 10.57 2.38 40.42
N CYS A 152 9.37 1.97 40.01
CA CYS A 152 9.09 1.48 38.65
C CYS A 152 8.50 2.58 37.82
N ASN A 153 8.94 2.66 36.54
CA ASN A 153 8.42 3.60 35.59
C ASN A 153 7.58 2.89 34.52
N PHE A 154 6.37 3.36 34.34
CA PHE A 154 5.44 2.89 33.31
C PHE A 154 5.25 4.00 32.30
N LYS A 155 5.13 3.63 31.02
CA LYS A 155 4.91 4.58 29.94
C LYS A 155 3.62 4.24 29.21
N ALA A 156 2.74 5.24 29.07
CA ALA A 156 1.56 5.15 28.23
C ALA A 156 1.65 6.17 27.10
N THR A 157 1.35 5.75 25.87
CA THR A 157 1.30 6.62 24.71
C THR A 157 -0.07 6.52 24.06
N GLY A 158 -0.58 7.66 23.60
CA GLY A 158 -1.85 7.74 22.92
C GLY A 158 -1.89 8.93 21.98
N TYR A 159 -2.98 9.06 21.24
CA TYR A 159 -3.22 10.21 20.38
C TYR A 159 -4.71 10.55 20.34
N SER A 160 -5.00 11.81 20.05
CA SER A 160 -6.35 12.29 19.71
C SER A 160 -6.31 12.92 18.32
N VAL A 161 -7.36 12.69 17.52
CA VAL A 161 -7.48 13.29 16.20
C VAL A 161 -8.11 14.67 16.36
N LYS A 162 -7.36 15.72 15.99
CA LYS A 162 -7.87 17.10 15.93
C LYS A 162 -8.61 17.39 14.64
N PHE A 163 -8.07 16.89 13.53
CA PHE A 163 -8.66 17.01 12.21
C PHE A 163 -8.37 15.74 11.44
N ASP A 164 -9.41 15.10 10.94
CA ASP A 164 -9.31 13.80 10.29
C ASP A 164 -8.61 13.85 8.92
N GLY A 165 -8.72 14.98 8.19
CA GLY A 165 -8.08 15.14 6.89
C GLY A 165 -8.37 13.97 5.97
N PHE A 166 -7.35 13.43 5.32
CA PHE A 166 -7.51 12.31 4.38
C PHE A 166 -8.02 11.01 5.04
N THR A 167 -7.91 10.86 6.37
CA THR A 167 -8.33 9.62 7.05
C THR A 167 -9.85 9.45 7.12
N VAL A 168 -10.62 10.50 6.81
CA VAL A 168 -12.07 10.38 6.63
C VAL A 168 -12.44 9.44 5.50
N LEU A 169 -11.56 9.28 4.52
CA LEU A 169 -11.78 8.47 3.33
C LEU A 169 -10.88 7.23 3.26
N TYR A 170 -9.65 7.34 3.72
CA TYR A 170 -8.65 6.30 3.53
C TYR A 170 -7.70 6.18 4.72
N GLU A 171 -7.61 5.00 5.30
CA GLU A 171 -6.56 4.63 6.25
C GLU A 171 -5.62 3.63 5.59
N GLU A 172 -4.32 3.81 5.70
CA GLU A 172 -3.33 2.89 5.13
C GLU A 172 -3.35 1.55 5.86
N ALA A 173 -3.43 0.43 5.12
CA ALA A 173 -3.36 -0.88 5.73
C ALA A 173 -1.94 -1.14 6.26
N LYS A 174 -1.82 -1.51 7.53
CA LYS A 174 -0.55 -1.91 8.14
C LYS A 174 -0.35 -3.43 7.99
N ASP A 175 0.88 -3.86 7.82
CA ASP A 175 1.24 -5.28 7.78
C ASP A 175 1.16 -5.96 9.17
N ASP A 176 1.18 -5.15 10.25
CA ASP A 176 1.02 -5.60 11.63
C ASP A 176 -0.32 -5.19 12.21
N GLU A 177 -1.01 -6.13 12.86
CA GLU A 177 -2.27 -5.91 13.61
C GLU A 177 -2.07 -5.09 14.91
N GLY A 178 -0.97 -4.35 15.05
CA GLY A 178 -0.33 -4.05 16.32
C GLY A 178 -0.55 -2.68 16.94
N GLU A 179 -1.37 -1.77 16.46
CA GLU A 179 -1.67 -0.56 17.25
C GLU A 179 -3.17 -0.31 17.36
N LYS A 180 -3.75 -0.80 18.44
CA LYS A 180 -5.07 -0.33 18.91
C LYS A 180 -5.01 1.18 19.07
N LYS A 181 -6.02 1.88 18.58
CA LYS A 181 -6.20 3.33 18.80
C LYS A 181 -6.23 3.58 20.32
N ASN A 182 -5.08 3.86 20.92
CA ASN A 182 -5.01 4.19 22.34
C ASN A 182 -5.41 5.65 22.52
N VAL A 183 -6.68 5.88 22.82
CA VAL A 183 -7.15 7.17 23.30
C VAL A 183 -6.91 7.19 24.80
N LEU A 184 -5.98 8.01 25.25
CA LEU A 184 -5.74 8.21 26.68
C LEU A 184 -6.80 9.18 27.23
N PRO A 185 -7.27 8.95 28.47
CA PRO A 185 -8.09 9.95 29.15
C PRO A 185 -7.29 11.23 29.40
N PRO A 186 -7.95 12.37 29.63
CA PRO A 186 -7.25 13.59 29.97
C PRO A 186 -6.50 13.43 31.28
N ILE A 187 -5.16 13.47 31.23
CA ILE A 187 -4.25 13.31 32.38
C ILE A 187 -3.34 14.54 32.40
N LYS A 188 -3.10 15.07 33.60
CA LYS A 188 -2.22 16.22 33.83
C LYS A 188 -0.98 15.78 34.63
N SER A 189 0.10 16.52 34.46
CA SER A 189 1.29 16.31 35.30
C SER A 189 0.97 16.54 36.77
N GLY A 190 1.35 15.58 37.62
CA GLY A 190 1.04 15.58 39.06
C GLY A 190 -0.25 14.87 39.45
N ASP A 191 -1.03 14.38 38.49
CA ASP A 191 -2.21 13.60 38.81
C ASP A 191 -1.81 12.25 39.46
N SER A 192 -2.58 11.84 40.49
CA SER A 192 -2.44 10.56 41.12
C SER A 192 -3.36 9.53 40.46
N ILE A 193 -2.77 8.47 39.91
CA ILE A 193 -3.51 7.41 39.23
C ILE A 193 -3.60 6.18 40.09
N LYS A 194 -4.82 5.66 40.29
CA LYS A 194 -5.05 4.45 41.03
C LYS A 194 -4.82 3.22 40.16
N VAL A 195 -3.85 2.38 40.55
CA VAL A 195 -3.63 1.08 39.89
C VAL A 195 -4.82 0.17 40.22
N ARG A 196 -5.50 -0.35 39.18
CA ARG A 196 -6.59 -1.32 39.33
C ARG A 196 -6.12 -2.76 39.20
N ASN A 197 -5.22 -2.98 38.29
CA ASN A 197 -4.66 -4.29 37.99
C ASN A 197 -3.21 -4.11 37.49
N LEU A 198 -2.36 -5.07 37.82
CA LEU A 198 -0.98 -5.16 37.34
C LEU A 198 -0.76 -6.60 36.83
N GLU A 199 -0.51 -6.73 35.55
CA GLU A 199 -0.28 -8.01 34.89
C GLU A 199 1.15 -8.06 34.35
N GLY A 200 1.88 -9.11 34.69
CA GLY A 200 3.18 -9.41 34.12
C GLY A 200 3.04 -10.32 32.91
N ASN A 201 3.15 -9.76 31.71
CA ASN A 201 3.08 -10.53 30.47
C ASN A 201 4.49 -10.79 29.94
N GLN A 202 4.83 -12.06 29.72
CA GLN A 202 6.08 -12.44 29.10
C GLN A 202 5.90 -12.40 27.57
N HIS A 203 6.79 -11.67 26.89
CA HIS A 203 6.83 -11.60 25.45
C HIS A 203 8.17 -12.12 24.95
N PHE A 204 8.14 -12.81 23.80
CA PHE A 204 9.33 -13.29 23.12
C PHE A 204 9.45 -12.60 21.77
N THR A 205 10.67 -12.31 21.36
CA THR A 205 10.92 -11.86 19.99
C THR A 205 10.51 -12.95 19.01
N GLN A 206 9.81 -12.57 17.95
CA GLN A 206 9.41 -13.49 16.91
C GLN A 206 10.43 -13.44 15.76
N PRO A 207 10.66 -14.55 15.06
CA PRO A 207 11.47 -14.54 13.86
C PRO A 207 10.79 -13.66 12.78
N PRO A 208 11.55 -13.18 11.77
CA PRO A 208 10.95 -12.46 10.65
C PRO A 208 9.80 -13.27 10.03
N ALA A 209 8.70 -12.57 9.74
CA ALA A 209 7.56 -13.21 9.09
C ALA A 209 7.94 -13.71 7.69
N ARG A 210 7.30 -14.81 7.23
CA ARG A 210 7.43 -15.26 5.85
C ARG A 210 6.91 -14.21 4.90
N TYR A 211 7.48 -14.17 3.70
CA TYR A 211 7.00 -13.27 2.66
C TYR A 211 5.56 -13.60 2.26
N THR A 212 4.78 -12.56 2.06
CA THR A 212 3.57 -12.57 1.23
C THR A 212 3.94 -12.15 -0.19
N GLU A 213 3.07 -12.32 -1.18
CA GLU A 213 3.34 -11.78 -2.52
C GLU A 213 3.62 -10.26 -2.46
N ALA A 214 2.90 -9.52 -1.61
CA ALA A 214 3.09 -8.09 -1.43
C ALA A 214 4.46 -7.73 -0.83
N THR A 215 4.88 -8.43 0.23
CA THR A 215 6.17 -8.16 0.88
C THR A 215 7.35 -8.67 0.05
N LEU A 216 7.15 -9.71 -0.78
CA LEU A 216 8.17 -10.17 -1.72
C LEU A 216 8.36 -9.16 -2.86
N VAL A 217 7.29 -8.58 -3.41
CA VAL A 217 7.40 -7.48 -4.38
C VAL A 217 8.13 -6.28 -3.78
N LYS A 218 7.85 -5.95 -2.50
CA LYS A 218 8.56 -4.89 -1.79
C LYS A 218 10.06 -5.21 -1.64
N ALA A 219 10.41 -6.46 -1.29
CA ALA A 219 11.79 -6.89 -1.19
C ALA A 219 12.53 -6.82 -2.53
N PHE A 220 11.90 -7.19 -3.64
CA PHE A 220 12.45 -7.02 -4.98
C PHE A 220 12.76 -5.54 -5.27
N GLU A 221 11.84 -4.64 -4.91
CA GLU A 221 12.04 -3.21 -5.08
C GLU A 221 13.22 -2.67 -4.26
N GLU A 222 13.28 -3.04 -2.98
CA GLU A 222 14.31 -2.58 -2.06
C GLU A 222 15.70 -3.08 -2.43
N THR A 223 15.78 -4.28 -3.02
CA THR A 223 17.04 -4.89 -3.45
C THR A 223 17.41 -4.55 -4.89
N GLY A 224 16.53 -3.91 -5.66
CA GLY A 224 16.74 -3.55 -7.06
C GLY A 224 16.61 -4.72 -8.05
N ILE A 225 16.00 -5.84 -7.63
CA ILE A 225 15.78 -7.03 -8.45
C ILE A 225 14.44 -6.93 -9.18
N GLY A 226 14.46 -7.19 -10.47
CA GLY A 226 13.27 -7.16 -11.32
C GLY A 226 12.78 -5.75 -11.61
N ARG A 227 11.73 -5.70 -12.39
CA ARG A 227 11.04 -4.47 -12.79
C ARG A 227 9.54 -4.69 -12.65
N PRO A 228 8.72 -3.63 -12.68
CA PRO A 228 7.27 -3.77 -12.55
C PRO A 228 6.64 -4.77 -13.51
N SER A 229 7.23 -4.98 -14.68
CA SER A 229 6.79 -5.97 -15.67
C SER A 229 7.13 -7.42 -15.28
N THR A 230 8.18 -7.65 -14.46
CA THR A 230 8.72 -8.99 -14.19
C THR A 230 8.35 -9.54 -12.80
N TYR A 231 7.93 -8.72 -11.84
CA TYR A 231 7.61 -9.22 -10.48
C TYR A 231 6.56 -10.33 -10.48
N VAL A 232 5.41 -10.11 -11.14
CA VAL A 232 4.34 -11.10 -11.20
C VAL A 232 4.75 -12.37 -11.94
N PRO A 233 5.38 -12.29 -13.12
CA PRO A 233 5.94 -13.46 -13.79
C PRO A 233 6.91 -14.25 -12.92
N THR A 234 7.82 -13.59 -12.19
CA THR A 234 8.78 -14.24 -11.31
C THR A 234 8.07 -15.00 -10.18
N ILE A 235 7.15 -14.37 -9.46
CA ILE A 235 6.37 -15.02 -8.39
C ILE A 235 5.57 -16.19 -8.95
N THR A 236 4.92 -15.99 -10.09
CA THR A 236 4.15 -17.07 -10.74
C THR A 236 5.05 -18.25 -11.13
N THR A 237 6.25 -17.97 -11.62
CA THR A 237 7.20 -19.01 -12.04
C THR A 237 7.66 -19.87 -10.87
N ILE A 238 8.05 -19.26 -9.73
CA ILE A 238 8.52 -20.02 -8.57
C ILE A 238 7.42 -20.87 -7.95
N ILE A 239 6.17 -20.42 -8.02
CA ILE A 239 4.99 -21.18 -7.56
C ILE A 239 4.69 -22.33 -8.54
N ASN A 240 4.64 -22.06 -9.85
CA ASN A 240 4.32 -23.05 -10.87
C ASN A 240 5.39 -24.17 -10.94
N ARG A 241 6.64 -23.86 -10.60
CA ARG A 241 7.73 -24.83 -10.51
C ARG A 241 7.76 -25.57 -9.17
N ASN A 242 6.79 -25.33 -8.30
CA ASN A 242 6.75 -25.92 -6.96
C ASN A 242 7.99 -25.64 -6.11
N TYR A 243 8.71 -24.55 -6.35
CA TYR A 243 9.79 -24.12 -5.44
C TYR A 243 9.23 -23.48 -4.18
N VAL A 244 8.05 -22.87 -4.31
CA VAL A 244 7.32 -22.18 -3.24
C VAL A 244 5.84 -22.56 -3.33
N GLU A 245 5.21 -22.80 -2.20
CA GLU A 245 3.77 -23.00 -2.07
C GLU A 245 3.12 -21.85 -1.29
N ARG A 246 1.80 -21.71 -1.42
CA ARG A 246 1.02 -20.74 -0.63
C ARG A 246 0.51 -21.42 0.64
N ASP A 247 0.81 -20.79 1.78
CA ASP A 247 0.23 -21.11 3.09
C ASP A 247 -0.59 -19.89 3.54
N GLY A 248 -1.88 -19.91 3.27
CA GLY A 248 -2.74 -18.74 3.41
C GLY A 248 -2.28 -17.57 2.53
N LYS A 249 -1.89 -16.46 3.14
CA LYS A 249 -1.31 -15.30 2.45
C LYS A 249 0.21 -15.38 2.31
N GLN A 250 0.86 -16.29 3.03
CA GLN A 250 2.32 -16.42 3.07
C GLN A 250 2.84 -17.33 1.96
N LEU A 251 4.09 -17.12 1.59
CA LEU A 251 4.84 -17.99 0.70
C LEU A 251 5.80 -18.85 1.52
N LYS A 252 5.73 -20.15 1.34
CA LYS A 252 6.55 -21.13 2.05
C LYS A 252 7.40 -21.90 1.04
N PRO A 253 8.73 -22.03 1.23
CA PRO A 253 9.54 -22.90 0.39
C PRO A 253 9.09 -24.34 0.55
N THR A 254 9.11 -25.09 -0.54
CA THR A 254 8.93 -26.54 -0.55
C THR A 254 10.27 -27.25 -0.39
N SER A 255 10.25 -28.55 -0.07
CA SER A 255 11.49 -29.34 -0.04
C SER A 255 12.25 -29.31 -1.37
N LEU A 256 11.53 -29.28 -2.51
CA LEU A 256 12.15 -29.11 -3.83
C LEU A 256 12.81 -27.73 -3.95
N GLY A 257 12.16 -26.67 -3.47
CA GLY A 257 12.70 -25.32 -3.47
C GLY A 257 13.96 -25.21 -2.61
N GLU A 258 13.95 -25.80 -1.42
CA GLU A 258 15.10 -25.81 -0.51
C GLU A 258 16.30 -26.52 -1.12
N VAL A 259 16.12 -27.74 -1.65
CA VAL A 259 17.21 -28.50 -2.30
C VAL A 259 17.72 -27.77 -3.54
N THR A 260 16.83 -27.21 -4.36
CA THR A 260 17.24 -26.44 -5.55
C THR A 260 18.04 -25.21 -5.15
N ASN A 261 17.59 -24.46 -4.15
CA ASN A 261 18.28 -23.27 -3.67
C ASN A 261 19.65 -23.63 -3.08
N GLN A 262 19.73 -24.71 -2.30
CA GLN A 262 21.01 -25.18 -1.75
C GLN A 262 21.99 -25.53 -2.87
N LEU A 263 21.58 -26.34 -3.85
CA LEU A 263 22.41 -26.71 -4.99
C LEU A 263 22.94 -25.50 -5.77
N MET A 264 22.05 -24.54 -6.04
CA MET A 264 22.39 -23.30 -6.73
C MET A 264 23.37 -22.45 -5.93
N SER A 265 23.17 -22.34 -4.62
CA SER A 265 24.03 -21.54 -3.74
C SER A 265 25.44 -22.17 -3.57
N GLU A 266 25.54 -23.50 -3.56
CA GLU A 266 26.79 -24.19 -3.41
C GLU A 266 27.65 -24.18 -4.71
N HIS A 267 27.01 -24.25 -5.88
CA HIS A 267 27.70 -24.40 -7.15
C HIS A 267 27.70 -23.16 -8.06
N PHE A 268 26.78 -22.24 -7.82
CA PHE A 268 26.52 -21.05 -8.64
C PHE A 268 26.31 -19.77 -7.81
N ASP A 269 27.09 -19.65 -6.71
CA ASP A 269 26.98 -18.57 -5.73
C ASP A 269 26.90 -17.17 -6.34
N LYS A 270 27.75 -16.90 -7.35
CA LYS A 270 27.77 -15.60 -8.05
C LYS A 270 26.51 -15.30 -8.83
N ILE A 271 25.87 -16.33 -9.41
CA ILE A 271 24.66 -16.14 -10.24
C ILE A 271 23.44 -15.91 -9.36
N VAL A 272 23.38 -16.55 -8.18
CA VAL A 272 22.26 -16.42 -7.24
C VAL A 272 22.44 -15.24 -6.27
N ASP A 273 23.56 -14.52 -6.35
CA ASP A 273 23.78 -13.31 -5.56
C ASP A 273 22.77 -12.22 -5.95
N VAL A 274 22.06 -11.72 -4.95
CA VAL A 274 21.09 -10.62 -5.08
C VAL A 274 21.73 -9.39 -5.72
N LYS A 275 22.97 -9.05 -5.33
CA LYS A 275 23.69 -7.89 -5.86
C LYS A 275 24.09 -8.07 -7.32
N PHE A 276 24.42 -9.29 -7.72
CA PHE A 276 24.74 -9.58 -9.12
C PHE A 276 23.55 -9.28 -10.02
N THR A 277 22.37 -9.80 -9.67
CA THR A 277 21.16 -9.57 -10.44
C THR A 277 20.77 -8.08 -10.45
N ALA A 278 20.82 -7.41 -9.30
CA ALA A 278 20.50 -5.99 -9.19
C ALA A 278 21.45 -5.12 -10.04
N ASN A 279 22.75 -5.39 -10.03
CA ASN A 279 23.74 -4.67 -10.83
C ASN A 279 23.55 -4.91 -12.34
N MET A 280 23.29 -6.15 -12.73
CA MET A 280 23.01 -6.49 -14.13
C MET A 280 21.78 -5.73 -14.65
N GLU A 281 20.70 -5.70 -13.88
CA GLU A 281 19.49 -4.98 -14.25
C GLU A 281 19.70 -3.46 -14.30
N LYS A 282 20.52 -2.93 -13.39
CA LYS A 282 20.91 -1.51 -13.43
C LYS A 282 21.70 -1.17 -14.69
N SER A 283 22.65 -2.03 -15.08
CA SER A 283 23.44 -1.82 -16.29
C SER A 283 22.57 -1.87 -17.56
N LEU A 284 21.50 -2.69 -17.56
CA LEU A 284 20.55 -2.74 -18.67
C LEU A 284 19.67 -1.48 -18.76
N ASP A 285 19.44 -0.78 -17.66
CA ASP A 285 18.70 0.50 -17.67
C ASP A 285 19.56 1.66 -18.23
N GLU A 286 20.90 1.51 -18.25
CA GLU A 286 21.84 2.53 -18.71
C GLU A 286 22.09 2.45 -20.25
N VAL A 287 21.58 1.40 -20.92
CA VAL A 287 21.70 1.17 -22.39
C VAL A 287 20.48 1.73 -23.12
#